data_20ce97e76fd1517b2db48cdc52e7086d
#
_entry.id   20ce97e76fd1517b2db48cdc52e7086d
#
_cell.length_a   1.000
_cell.length_b   1.000
_cell.length_c   1.000
_cell.angle_alpha   90.00
_cell.angle_beta   90.00
_cell.angle_gamma   90.00
#
_symmetry.space_group_name_H-M   'P 1'
#
loop_
_entity.id
_entity.type
_entity.pdbx_description
1 polymer ?
#
loop_
_entity_poly.entity_id
_entity_poly.type
_entity_poly.pdbx_seq_one_letter_code
_entity_poly.pdbx_strand_id
1 'polypeptide(L)'
;LRYSLQANRKIQEGKQSHPERDKQFQHIANTVKDFQHRHQPVISVDAKKKELIGNYHNDGQEWQPQGHPVSVKTHDFVDKELGKVIPYGVYDITENQGWVTVGIDHNTAQLAMASIRHWWHQMGKQLYPNAYELMITADCGGSNRYRAKLWKWELQKLSTELGLTLQICHFPPGTSKWNKIEHRLFSQITENWRGRPLVSREVVVNLIANTTTTTGLKVNAAIDEGEYPTGIQVTDEQFNSIQIEKDSFHGEWNYKILPDQKSK
;
A
#
# COMPACT_ATOMS: atom_id res chain seq x y z
N LEU A 1 -45.20 -11.66 8.26
CA LEU A 1 -44.28 -10.50 8.35
C LEU A 1 -43.00 -10.86 7.61
N ARG A 2 -42.62 -10.06 6.58
CA ARG A 2 -41.41 -10.29 5.79
C ARG A 2 -40.24 -9.44 6.35
N TYR A 3 -39.79 -9.70 7.57
CA TYR A 3 -38.64 -9.05 8.19
C TYR A 3 -37.50 -10.04 8.32
N SER A 4 -36.29 -9.58 8.03
CA SER A 4 -35.03 -10.29 8.29
C SER A 4 -33.96 -9.31 8.81
N LEU A 5 -32.99 -9.82 9.52
CA LEU A 5 -31.86 -9.00 9.95
C LEU A 5 -31.11 -8.49 8.71
N GLN A 6 -30.95 -7.17 8.62
CA GLN A 6 -30.24 -6.50 7.51
C GLN A 6 -29.11 -5.64 8.06
N ALA A 7 -27.93 -5.76 7.49
CA ALA A 7 -26.85 -4.83 7.76
C ALA A 7 -27.09 -3.50 7.03
N ASN A 8 -26.55 -2.41 7.55
CA ASN A 8 -26.63 -1.12 6.91
C ASN A 8 -25.97 -1.16 5.52
N ARG A 9 -26.69 -0.77 4.49
CA ARG A 9 -26.16 -0.64 3.13
C ARG A 9 -25.40 0.67 3.01
N LYS A 10 -24.11 0.59 2.71
CA LYS A 10 -23.31 1.79 2.38
C LYS A 10 -23.79 2.37 1.06
N ILE A 11 -24.22 3.63 1.08
CA ILE A 11 -24.54 4.42 -0.11
C ILE A 11 -23.26 5.17 -0.49
N GLN A 12 -22.91 5.15 -1.77
CA GLN A 12 -21.76 5.92 -2.25
C GLN A 12 -22.17 7.41 -2.23
N GLU A 13 -21.65 8.15 -1.26
CA GLU A 13 -21.81 9.61 -1.17
C GLU A 13 -20.89 10.27 -2.18
N GLY A 14 -21.40 11.25 -2.95
CA GLY A 14 -20.61 12.02 -3.89
C GLY A 14 -21.06 11.87 -5.35
N LYS A 15 -20.38 12.61 -6.22
CA LYS A 15 -20.63 12.65 -7.67
C LYS A 15 -20.54 11.25 -8.30
N GLN A 16 -21.34 11.07 -9.34
CA GLN A 16 -21.33 9.87 -10.19
C GLN A 16 -19.90 9.35 -10.43
N SER A 17 -19.72 8.03 -10.50
CA SER A 17 -18.45 7.43 -10.86
C SER A 17 -17.90 8.08 -12.13
N HIS A 18 -16.59 8.34 -12.17
CA HIS A 18 -15.96 8.96 -13.35
C HIS A 18 -16.40 8.24 -14.63
N PRO A 19 -16.86 8.95 -15.68
CA PRO A 19 -17.44 8.32 -16.88
C PRO A 19 -16.47 7.35 -17.57
N GLU A 20 -15.17 7.59 -17.46
CA GLU A 20 -14.15 6.72 -18.06
C GLU A 20 -13.52 5.72 -17.06
N ARG A 21 -14.20 5.47 -15.93
CA ARG A 21 -13.73 4.53 -14.91
C ARG A 21 -13.37 3.16 -15.48
N ASP A 22 -14.25 2.60 -16.28
CA ASP A 22 -14.08 1.25 -16.81
C ASP A 22 -12.96 1.20 -17.87
N LYS A 23 -12.76 2.27 -18.64
CA LYS A 23 -11.61 2.42 -19.54
C LYS A 23 -10.28 2.50 -18.76
N GLN A 24 -10.26 3.18 -17.62
CA GLN A 24 -9.06 3.24 -16.77
C GLN A 24 -8.72 1.85 -16.20
N PHE A 25 -9.71 1.08 -15.76
CA PHE A 25 -9.48 -0.31 -15.34
C PHE A 25 -8.92 -1.16 -16.46
N GLN A 26 -9.44 -0.98 -17.70
CA GLN A 26 -8.94 -1.70 -18.86
C GLN A 26 -7.50 -1.28 -19.20
N HIS A 27 -7.20 0.02 -19.15
CA HIS A 27 -5.84 0.55 -19.34
C HIS A 27 -4.86 -0.08 -18.33
N ILE A 28 -5.19 -0.04 -17.02
CA ILE A 28 -4.38 -0.68 -15.98
C ILE A 28 -4.18 -2.19 -16.28
N ALA A 29 -5.27 -2.90 -16.59
CA ALA A 29 -5.19 -4.35 -16.86
C ALA A 29 -4.30 -4.68 -18.05
N ASN A 30 -4.36 -3.90 -19.12
CA ASN A 30 -3.53 -4.08 -20.31
C ASN A 30 -2.05 -3.78 -20.00
N THR A 31 -1.77 -2.70 -19.27
CA THR A 31 -0.41 -2.34 -18.86
C THR A 31 0.20 -3.41 -17.95
N VAL A 32 -0.58 -3.94 -16.98
CA VAL A 32 -0.15 -5.07 -16.14
C VAL A 32 0.26 -6.27 -16.98
N LYS A 33 -0.58 -6.68 -17.94
CA LYS A 33 -0.28 -7.82 -18.83
C LYS A 33 0.98 -7.59 -19.65
N ASP A 34 1.17 -6.39 -20.17
CA ASP A 34 2.38 -6.03 -20.94
C ASP A 34 3.63 -6.15 -20.07
N PHE A 35 3.62 -5.60 -18.87
CA PHE A 35 4.75 -5.70 -17.93
C PHE A 35 5.07 -7.15 -17.56
N GLN A 36 4.03 -7.95 -17.25
CA GLN A 36 4.19 -9.37 -16.97
C GLN A 36 4.77 -10.14 -18.16
N HIS A 37 4.29 -9.86 -19.38
CA HIS A 37 4.81 -10.48 -20.58
C HIS A 37 6.30 -10.14 -20.83
N ARG A 38 6.73 -8.93 -20.49
CA ARG A 38 8.12 -8.48 -20.58
C ARG A 38 8.97 -8.84 -19.37
N HIS A 39 8.43 -9.63 -18.41
CA HIS A 39 9.08 -9.97 -17.16
C HIS A 39 9.54 -8.75 -16.35
N GLN A 40 8.76 -7.66 -16.40
CA GLN A 40 8.98 -6.49 -15.58
C GLN A 40 8.10 -6.52 -14.33
N PRO A 41 8.58 -6.05 -13.16
CA PRO A 41 7.82 -6.08 -11.92
C PRO A 41 6.57 -5.22 -11.97
N VAL A 42 5.48 -5.73 -11.37
CA VAL A 42 4.22 -5.01 -11.19
C VAL A 42 3.81 -5.09 -9.73
N ILE A 43 3.76 -3.96 -9.06
CA ILE A 43 3.35 -3.87 -7.66
C ILE A 43 2.05 -3.10 -7.48
N SER A 44 1.30 -3.51 -6.47
CA SER A 44 0.12 -2.81 -5.95
C SER A 44 0.47 -2.28 -4.57
N VAL A 45 0.29 -0.98 -4.34
CA VAL A 45 0.70 -0.34 -3.10
C VAL A 45 -0.47 0.39 -2.42
N ASP A 46 -0.49 0.33 -1.10
CA ASP A 46 -1.42 1.11 -0.28
C ASP A 46 -1.01 1.10 1.20
N ALA A 47 -1.64 1.99 1.98
CA ALA A 47 -1.56 1.98 3.43
C ALA A 47 -2.77 1.24 4.02
N LYS A 48 -2.53 0.24 4.84
CA LYS A 48 -3.58 -0.39 5.65
C LYS A 48 -4.08 0.59 6.71
N LYS A 49 -5.31 0.40 7.18
CA LYS A 49 -5.84 1.13 8.34
C LYS A 49 -4.82 1.14 9.47
N LYS A 50 -4.68 2.31 10.12
CA LYS A 50 -3.85 2.46 11.31
C LYS A 50 -4.39 1.59 12.44
N GLU A 51 -3.48 0.89 13.12
CA GLU A 51 -3.83 0.02 14.24
C GLU A 51 -3.28 0.57 15.55
N LEU A 52 -4.09 0.51 16.60
CA LEU A 52 -3.66 0.84 17.94
C LEU A 52 -2.78 -0.29 18.51
N ILE A 53 -1.71 0.07 19.19
CA ILE A 53 -0.87 -0.90 19.89
C ILE A 53 -1.25 -0.93 21.35
N GLY A 54 -1.54 -2.12 21.85
CA GLY A 54 -1.93 -2.35 23.24
C GLY A 54 -2.88 -3.54 23.39
N ASN A 55 -3.27 -3.79 24.63
CA ASN A 55 -4.21 -4.86 24.94
C ASN A 55 -5.66 -4.43 24.65
N TYR A 56 -5.97 -4.20 23.37
CA TYR A 56 -7.29 -3.76 22.91
C TYR A 56 -8.04 -4.89 22.23
N HIS A 57 -9.37 -4.76 22.19
CA HIS A 57 -10.21 -5.67 21.42
C HIS A 57 -9.86 -5.63 19.94
N ASN A 58 -9.68 -6.81 19.36
CA ASN A 58 -9.57 -6.99 17.92
C ASN A 58 -10.67 -7.94 17.46
N ASP A 59 -11.42 -7.53 16.43
CA ASP A 59 -12.56 -8.29 15.92
C ASP A 59 -12.17 -9.72 15.54
N GLY A 60 -13.05 -10.67 15.83
CA GLY A 60 -12.88 -12.08 15.50
C GLY A 60 -12.74 -12.97 16.71
N GLN A 61 -12.32 -14.19 16.48
CA GLN A 61 -12.15 -15.22 17.51
C GLN A 61 -10.84 -15.96 17.31
N GLU A 62 -10.22 -16.36 18.41
CA GLU A 62 -9.01 -17.15 18.47
C GLU A 62 -9.24 -18.39 19.36
N TRP A 63 -8.59 -19.49 19.02
CA TRP A 63 -8.66 -20.70 19.84
C TRP A 63 -8.00 -20.47 21.20
N GLN A 64 -8.77 -20.63 22.26
CA GLN A 64 -8.34 -20.49 23.65
C GLN A 64 -8.88 -21.70 24.44
N PRO A 65 -8.26 -22.05 25.57
CA PRO A 65 -8.85 -23.03 26.49
C PRO A 65 -10.29 -22.62 26.87
N GLN A 66 -11.18 -23.58 26.94
CA GLN A 66 -12.59 -23.32 27.27
C GLN A 66 -12.71 -22.59 28.61
N GLY A 67 -13.43 -21.47 28.61
CA GLY A 67 -13.62 -20.64 29.80
C GLY A 67 -12.47 -19.68 30.12
N HIS A 68 -11.41 -19.63 29.31
CA HIS A 68 -10.23 -18.78 29.50
C HIS A 68 -9.96 -17.87 28.29
N PRO A 69 -10.89 -16.95 27.95
CA PRO A 69 -10.67 -16.00 26.87
C PRO A 69 -9.57 -15.01 27.24
N VAL A 70 -8.89 -14.46 26.24
CA VAL A 70 -7.93 -13.36 26.45
C VAL A 70 -8.70 -12.13 26.92
N SER A 71 -8.33 -11.58 28.07
CA SER A 71 -8.90 -10.34 28.62
C SER A 71 -8.29 -9.13 27.94
N VAL A 72 -9.11 -8.19 27.49
CA VAL A 72 -8.70 -6.94 26.86
C VAL A 72 -9.26 -5.73 27.61
N LYS A 73 -8.70 -4.55 27.34
CA LYS A 73 -9.18 -3.29 27.91
C LYS A 73 -10.61 -2.98 27.43
N THR A 74 -11.43 -2.41 28.31
CA THR A 74 -12.82 -2.01 27.99
C THR A 74 -12.90 -0.84 27.00
N HIS A 75 -11.86 0.02 26.99
CA HIS A 75 -11.79 1.23 26.16
C HIS A 75 -10.50 1.28 25.39
N ASP A 76 -10.57 1.72 24.13
CA ASP A 76 -9.45 1.83 23.19
C ASP A 76 -8.80 3.23 23.25
N PHE A 77 -8.39 3.65 24.44
CA PHE A 77 -7.60 4.89 24.57
C PHE A 77 -6.17 4.65 24.09
N VAL A 78 -5.69 5.55 23.23
CA VAL A 78 -4.32 5.48 22.69
C VAL A 78 -3.33 5.47 23.83
N ASP A 79 -2.54 4.42 23.91
CA ASP A 79 -1.38 4.38 24.79
C ASP A 79 -0.32 5.38 24.32
N LYS A 80 0.18 6.24 25.22
CA LYS A 80 1.12 7.31 24.85
C LYS A 80 2.51 6.79 24.47
N GLU A 81 2.91 5.64 24.99
CA GLU A 81 4.22 5.03 24.74
C GLU A 81 4.17 4.09 23.51
N LEU A 82 3.13 3.27 23.44
CA LEU A 82 2.97 2.31 22.36
C LEU A 82 2.42 2.93 21.07
N GLY A 83 1.52 3.90 21.19
CA GLY A 83 1.01 4.68 20.07
C GLY A 83 0.18 3.87 19.07
N LYS A 84 0.46 4.14 17.81
CA LYS A 84 -0.18 3.52 16.63
C LYS A 84 0.88 3.05 15.66
N VAL A 85 0.52 2.08 14.85
CA VAL A 85 1.32 1.71 13.66
C VAL A 85 0.54 1.95 12.39
N ILE A 86 1.28 2.17 11.31
CA ILE A 86 0.79 2.39 9.97
C ILE A 86 1.42 1.34 9.08
N PRO A 87 0.76 0.19 8.85
CA PRO A 87 1.28 -0.78 7.91
C PRO A 87 1.13 -0.23 6.48
N TYR A 88 2.24 -0.04 5.78
CA TYR A 88 2.26 0.29 4.36
C TYR A 88 2.71 -0.95 3.57
N GLY A 89 1.85 -1.41 2.67
CA GLY A 89 2.06 -2.63 1.91
C GLY A 89 2.55 -2.38 0.50
N VAL A 90 3.37 -3.30 0.03
CA VAL A 90 3.79 -3.48 -1.36
C VAL A 90 3.49 -4.92 -1.73
N TYR A 91 2.58 -5.13 -2.67
CA TYR A 91 2.19 -6.46 -3.13
C TYR A 91 2.62 -6.68 -4.57
N ASP A 92 3.50 -7.65 -4.78
CA ASP A 92 3.89 -8.12 -6.11
C ASP A 92 2.77 -8.97 -6.70
N ILE A 93 2.17 -8.47 -7.77
CA ILE A 93 1.00 -9.09 -8.41
C ILE A 93 1.39 -10.38 -9.13
N THR A 94 2.60 -10.44 -9.66
CA THR A 94 3.08 -11.60 -10.45
C THR A 94 3.52 -12.73 -9.55
N GLU A 95 4.35 -12.43 -8.55
CA GLU A 95 4.97 -13.43 -7.68
C GLU A 95 4.08 -13.80 -6.47
N ASN A 96 2.94 -13.12 -6.28
CA ASN A 96 2.06 -13.31 -5.11
C ASN A 96 2.82 -13.18 -3.78
N GLN A 97 3.63 -12.12 -3.67
CA GLN A 97 4.44 -11.85 -2.50
C GLN A 97 4.16 -10.44 -1.98
N GLY A 98 4.26 -10.26 -0.67
CA GLY A 98 4.04 -8.99 0.00
C GLY A 98 5.23 -8.55 0.83
N TRP A 99 5.52 -7.26 0.82
CA TRP A 99 6.33 -6.56 1.81
C TRP A 99 5.44 -5.59 2.58
N VAL A 100 5.57 -5.55 3.90
CA VAL A 100 4.86 -4.58 4.73
C VAL A 100 5.83 -3.84 5.64
N THR A 101 5.93 -2.55 5.43
CA THR A 101 6.62 -1.64 6.34
C THR A 101 5.66 -1.22 7.44
N VAL A 102 6.00 -1.50 8.68
CA VAL A 102 5.22 -1.09 9.86
C VAL A 102 5.77 0.25 10.35
N GLY A 103 5.26 1.33 9.80
CA GLY A 103 5.65 2.70 10.17
C GLY A 103 5.05 3.12 11.51
N ILE A 104 5.78 3.95 12.26
CA ILE A 104 5.37 4.40 13.61
C ILE A 104 5.04 5.89 13.68
N ASP A 105 5.29 6.64 12.61
CA ASP A 105 5.13 8.10 12.57
C ASP A 105 3.89 8.52 11.75
N HIS A 106 4.06 8.91 10.49
CA HIS A 106 2.99 9.45 9.65
C HIS A 106 2.85 8.71 8.32
N ASN A 107 1.59 8.60 7.82
CA ASN A 107 1.31 8.07 6.50
C ASN A 107 1.57 9.16 5.44
N THR A 108 2.78 9.19 4.91
CA THR A 108 3.25 10.18 3.93
C THR A 108 3.75 9.51 2.64
N ALA A 109 3.94 10.30 1.59
CA ALA A 109 4.57 9.83 0.35
C ALA A 109 5.99 9.29 0.60
N GLN A 110 6.70 9.82 1.60
CA GLN A 110 8.04 9.37 1.96
C GLN A 110 8.03 7.97 2.58
N LEU A 111 7.07 7.67 3.49
CA LEU A 111 6.87 6.31 4.00
C LEU A 111 6.53 5.33 2.86
N ALA A 112 5.69 5.77 1.91
CA ALA A 112 5.36 4.97 0.74
C ALA A 112 6.61 4.62 -0.08
N MET A 113 7.47 5.60 -0.37
CA MET A 113 8.71 5.37 -1.13
C MET A 113 9.72 4.54 -0.34
N ALA A 114 9.85 4.75 0.98
CA ALA A 114 10.67 3.89 1.84
C ALA A 114 10.22 2.44 1.77
N SER A 115 8.91 2.20 1.78
CA SER A 115 8.33 0.85 1.69
C SER A 115 8.62 0.17 0.35
N ILE A 116 8.48 0.91 -0.76
CA ILE A 116 8.81 0.39 -2.11
C ILE A 116 10.32 0.12 -2.23
N ARG A 117 11.15 1.00 -1.68
CA ARG A 117 12.61 0.82 -1.61
C ARG A 117 13.00 -0.45 -0.85
N HIS A 118 12.41 -0.66 0.33
CA HIS A 118 12.64 -1.86 1.13
C HIS A 118 12.22 -3.12 0.38
N TRP A 119 11.01 -3.14 -0.21
CA TRP A 119 10.58 -4.24 -1.06
C TRP A 119 11.57 -4.53 -2.19
N TRP A 120 12.02 -3.49 -2.90
CA TRP A 120 12.96 -3.67 -3.99
C TRP A 120 14.27 -4.30 -3.54
N HIS A 121 14.87 -3.79 -2.48
CA HIS A 121 16.15 -4.29 -2.00
C HIS A 121 16.06 -5.67 -1.33
N GLN A 122 14.96 -5.98 -0.66
CA GLN A 122 14.79 -7.24 0.06
C GLN A 122 14.26 -8.38 -0.82
N MET A 123 13.48 -8.05 -1.85
CA MET A 123 12.76 -9.04 -2.66
C MET A 123 12.88 -8.74 -4.17
N GLY A 124 12.48 -7.57 -4.61
CA GLY A 124 12.29 -7.23 -6.01
C GLY A 124 13.54 -7.39 -6.86
N LYS A 125 14.68 -6.89 -6.41
CA LYS A 125 15.95 -6.97 -7.16
C LYS A 125 16.41 -8.40 -7.42
N GLN A 126 16.13 -9.31 -6.50
CA GLN A 126 16.48 -10.72 -6.67
C GLN A 126 15.51 -11.43 -7.63
N LEU A 127 14.21 -11.09 -7.54
CA LEU A 127 13.16 -11.66 -8.39
C LEU A 127 13.25 -11.16 -9.85
N TYR A 128 13.68 -9.91 -10.02
CA TYR A 128 13.74 -9.23 -11.31
C TYR A 128 15.14 -8.65 -11.59
N PRO A 129 16.17 -9.49 -11.75
CA PRO A 129 17.56 -9.02 -11.88
C PRO A 129 17.81 -8.19 -13.15
N ASN A 130 16.96 -8.32 -14.17
CA ASN A 130 17.05 -7.62 -15.45
C ASN A 130 15.97 -6.54 -15.61
N ALA A 131 15.34 -6.10 -14.51
CA ALA A 131 14.34 -5.06 -14.58
C ALA A 131 14.96 -3.71 -14.95
N TYR A 132 14.29 -2.99 -15.84
CA TYR A 132 14.59 -1.62 -16.22
C TYR A 132 13.35 -0.70 -16.04
N GLU A 133 12.20 -1.29 -15.80
CA GLU A 133 10.94 -0.61 -15.47
C GLU A 133 10.30 -1.27 -14.24
N LEU A 134 9.52 -0.49 -13.49
CA LEU A 134 8.68 -0.96 -12.40
C LEU A 134 7.30 -0.32 -12.54
N MET A 135 6.26 -1.14 -12.67
CA MET A 135 4.87 -0.64 -12.64
C MET A 135 4.34 -0.58 -11.21
N ILE A 136 3.78 0.57 -10.87
CA ILE A 136 3.14 0.83 -9.56
C ILE A 136 1.68 1.14 -9.79
N THR A 137 0.79 0.30 -9.26
CA THR A 137 -0.65 0.59 -9.18
C THR A 137 -0.99 1.11 -7.78
N ALA A 138 -1.68 2.23 -7.70
CA ALA A 138 -2.02 2.89 -6.44
C ALA A 138 -3.44 3.47 -6.48
N ASP A 139 -4.05 3.71 -5.34
CA ASP A 139 -5.26 4.50 -5.26
C ASP A 139 -4.99 6.00 -5.47
N CYS A 140 -6.05 6.82 -5.47
CA CYS A 140 -5.94 8.27 -5.66
C CYS A 140 -5.84 9.06 -4.34
N GLY A 141 -5.80 8.40 -3.20
CA GLY A 141 -5.95 9.01 -1.87
C GLY A 141 -4.72 8.87 -0.98
N GLY A 142 -4.84 9.35 0.24
CA GLY A 142 -3.84 9.19 1.30
C GLY A 142 -2.44 9.65 0.90
N SER A 143 -1.44 8.82 1.20
CA SER A 143 -0.03 9.00 0.84
C SER A 143 0.22 8.90 -0.67
N ASN A 144 -0.67 8.19 -1.40
CA ASN A 144 -0.56 7.93 -2.84
C ASN A 144 -1.26 9.00 -3.70
N ARG A 145 -1.66 10.13 -3.12
CA ARG A 145 -2.47 11.16 -3.80
C ARG A 145 -1.84 11.63 -5.11
N TYR A 146 -2.48 11.29 -6.24
CA TYR A 146 -1.97 11.58 -7.59
C TYR A 146 -1.72 13.07 -7.90
N ARG A 147 -2.43 14.00 -7.22
CA ARG A 147 -2.26 15.45 -7.35
C ARG A 147 -1.14 16.04 -6.48
N ALA A 148 -0.60 15.27 -5.53
CA ALA A 148 0.40 15.77 -4.62
C ALA A 148 1.75 15.94 -5.33
N LYS A 149 2.34 17.15 -5.27
CA LYS A 149 3.70 17.41 -5.77
C LYS A 149 4.72 16.52 -5.05
N LEU A 150 4.55 16.32 -3.74
CA LEU A 150 5.45 15.50 -2.92
C LEU A 150 5.47 14.03 -3.38
N TRP A 151 4.34 13.43 -3.74
CA TRP A 151 4.28 12.08 -4.29
C TRP A 151 5.18 11.95 -5.53
N LYS A 152 5.05 12.87 -6.50
CA LYS A 152 5.83 12.84 -7.73
C LYS A 152 7.30 13.12 -7.50
N TRP A 153 7.63 14.03 -6.58
CA TRP A 153 8.99 14.33 -6.19
C TRP A 153 9.70 13.15 -5.54
N GLU A 154 9.03 12.46 -4.63
CA GLU A 154 9.56 11.26 -3.99
C GLU A 154 9.70 10.09 -4.98
N LEU A 155 8.78 9.94 -5.95
CA LEU A 155 8.93 9.00 -7.07
C LEU A 155 10.16 9.31 -7.92
N GLN A 156 10.46 10.60 -8.21
CA GLN A 156 11.68 10.99 -8.95
C GLN A 156 12.93 10.53 -8.21
N LYS A 157 13.01 10.78 -6.92
CA LYS A 157 14.14 10.33 -6.11
C LYS A 157 14.30 8.81 -6.16
N LEU A 158 13.20 8.08 -5.99
CA LEU A 158 13.20 6.63 -6.03
C LEU A 158 13.62 6.10 -7.41
N SER A 159 13.08 6.65 -8.51
CA SER A 159 13.44 6.28 -9.87
C SER A 159 14.94 6.46 -10.11
N THR A 160 15.49 7.60 -9.74
CA THR A 160 16.93 7.92 -9.90
C THR A 160 17.81 7.00 -9.05
N GLU A 161 17.39 6.72 -7.81
CA GLU A 161 18.11 5.84 -6.88
C GLU A 161 18.18 4.39 -7.40
N LEU A 162 17.03 3.86 -7.84
CA LEU A 162 16.94 2.48 -8.31
C LEU A 162 17.45 2.30 -9.75
N GLY A 163 17.55 3.39 -10.52
CA GLY A 163 17.87 3.35 -11.95
C GLY A 163 16.75 2.74 -12.81
N LEU A 164 15.50 2.79 -12.33
CA LEU A 164 14.33 2.22 -12.98
C LEU A 164 13.38 3.31 -13.46
N THR A 165 12.83 3.14 -14.66
CA THR A 165 11.66 3.89 -15.07
C THR A 165 10.44 3.42 -14.27
N LEU A 166 9.75 4.33 -13.59
CA LEU A 166 8.55 4.01 -12.82
C LEU A 166 7.31 4.32 -13.66
N GLN A 167 6.54 3.28 -14.03
CA GLN A 167 5.22 3.42 -14.64
C GLN A 167 4.16 3.48 -13.56
N ILE A 168 3.48 4.61 -13.43
CA ILE A 168 2.44 4.83 -12.42
C ILE A 168 1.07 4.74 -13.08
N CYS A 169 0.18 3.96 -12.47
CA CYS A 169 -1.23 3.91 -12.84
C CYS A 169 -2.09 4.03 -11.58
N HIS A 170 -2.83 5.13 -11.47
CA HIS A 170 -3.77 5.31 -10.37
C HIS A 170 -5.15 4.74 -10.72
N PHE A 171 -5.77 4.06 -9.75
CA PHE A 171 -7.16 3.70 -9.85
C PHE A 171 -8.04 4.96 -9.80
N PRO A 172 -9.20 4.98 -10.48
CA PRO A 172 -10.11 6.12 -10.45
C PRO A 172 -10.53 6.48 -9.02
N PRO A 173 -10.79 7.76 -8.69
CA PRO A 173 -11.25 8.16 -7.38
C PRO A 173 -12.49 7.38 -6.91
N GLY A 174 -12.52 6.98 -5.64
CA GLY A 174 -13.60 6.19 -5.04
C GLY A 174 -13.61 4.71 -5.39
N THR A 175 -12.53 4.19 -5.96
CA THR A 175 -12.39 2.78 -6.36
C THR A 175 -11.26 2.05 -5.65
N SER A 176 -10.76 2.55 -4.52
CA SER A 176 -9.67 1.95 -3.73
C SER A 176 -9.88 0.47 -3.42
N LYS A 177 -11.13 0.05 -3.16
CA LYS A 177 -11.48 -1.36 -2.95
C LYS A 177 -11.12 -2.30 -4.11
N TRP A 178 -10.82 -1.77 -5.30
CA TRP A 178 -10.39 -2.57 -6.45
C TRP A 178 -8.87 -2.69 -6.56
N ASN A 179 -8.13 -1.99 -5.70
CA ASN A 179 -6.68 -2.15 -5.60
C ASN A 179 -6.35 -3.58 -5.16
N LYS A 180 -5.49 -4.27 -5.91
CA LYS A 180 -5.20 -5.70 -5.68
C LYS A 180 -4.69 -6.00 -4.28
N ILE A 181 -3.90 -5.11 -3.72
CA ILE A 181 -3.33 -5.26 -2.38
C ILE A 181 -4.40 -5.42 -1.29
N GLU A 182 -5.56 -4.77 -1.43
CA GLU A 182 -6.66 -4.84 -0.46
C GLU A 182 -7.18 -6.27 -0.29
N HIS A 183 -7.34 -6.99 -1.42
CA HIS A 183 -7.91 -8.33 -1.42
C HIS A 183 -6.88 -9.44 -1.33
N ARG A 184 -5.65 -9.19 -1.81
CA ARG A 184 -4.62 -10.21 -1.91
C ARG A 184 -3.65 -10.21 -0.73
N LEU A 185 -3.49 -9.07 -0.05
CA LEU A 185 -2.57 -8.92 1.07
C LEU A 185 -3.30 -8.47 2.35
N PHE A 186 -3.95 -7.31 2.35
CA PHE A 186 -4.49 -6.71 3.57
C PHE A 186 -5.65 -7.51 4.17
N SER A 187 -6.53 -8.08 3.35
CA SER A 187 -7.58 -8.99 3.85
C SER A 187 -6.97 -10.21 4.53
N GLN A 188 -5.91 -10.79 3.97
CA GLN A 188 -5.25 -11.97 4.54
C GLN A 188 -4.54 -11.65 5.86
N ILE A 189 -3.89 -10.48 5.94
CA ILE A 189 -3.32 -9.97 7.20
C ILE A 189 -4.42 -9.80 8.25
N THR A 190 -5.55 -9.20 7.86
CA THR A 190 -6.69 -9.02 8.78
C THR A 190 -7.23 -10.35 9.28
N GLU A 191 -7.38 -11.36 8.42
CA GLU A 191 -7.80 -12.70 8.84
C GLU A 191 -6.77 -13.36 9.78
N ASN A 192 -5.48 -13.16 9.54
CA ASN A 192 -4.43 -13.78 10.35
C ASN A 192 -4.34 -13.23 11.78
N TRP A 193 -4.71 -11.98 12.01
CA TRP A 193 -4.64 -11.38 13.35
C TRP A 193 -5.99 -11.19 14.05
N ARG A 194 -7.10 -11.69 13.45
CA ARG A 194 -8.42 -11.61 14.08
C ARG A 194 -8.45 -12.24 15.46
N GLY A 195 -9.11 -11.57 16.40
CA GLY A 195 -9.23 -12.03 17.78
C GLY A 195 -7.94 -11.94 18.62
N ARG A 196 -6.84 -11.46 18.05
CA ARG A 196 -5.55 -11.32 18.74
C ARG A 196 -5.28 -9.87 19.08
N PRO A 197 -5.10 -9.47 20.35
CA PRO A 197 -4.69 -8.13 20.72
C PRO A 197 -3.30 -7.80 20.15
N LEU A 198 -3.14 -6.63 19.56
CA LEU A 198 -1.88 -6.16 18.99
C LEU A 198 -1.04 -5.47 20.09
N VAL A 199 -0.49 -6.26 21.00
CA VAL A 199 0.09 -5.78 22.26
C VAL A 199 1.45 -5.09 22.11
N SER A 200 2.17 -5.33 21.01
CA SER A 200 3.44 -4.66 20.71
C SER A 200 3.66 -4.55 19.19
N ARG A 201 4.63 -3.73 18.78
CA ARG A 201 5.03 -3.57 17.37
C ARG A 201 5.60 -4.87 16.80
N GLU A 202 6.35 -5.61 17.59
CA GLU A 202 6.94 -6.91 17.23
C GLU A 202 5.84 -7.95 16.97
N VAL A 203 4.79 -7.96 17.80
CA VAL A 203 3.61 -8.82 17.59
C VAL A 203 2.95 -8.49 16.25
N VAL A 204 2.77 -7.21 15.92
CA VAL A 204 2.22 -6.80 14.62
C VAL A 204 3.07 -7.30 13.46
N VAL A 205 4.38 -7.06 13.50
CA VAL A 205 5.31 -7.52 12.44
C VAL A 205 5.27 -9.03 12.31
N ASN A 206 5.31 -9.78 13.41
CA ASN A 206 5.27 -11.24 13.40
C ASN A 206 3.95 -11.77 12.81
N LEU A 207 2.81 -11.19 13.20
CA LEU A 207 1.51 -11.58 12.64
C LEU A 207 1.42 -11.27 11.15
N ILE A 208 1.94 -10.14 10.69
CA ILE A 208 2.00 -9.81 9.26
C ILE A 208 2.91 -10.80 8.52
N ALA A 209 4.13 -11.02 8.99
CA ALA A 209 5.12 -11.88 8.33
C ALA A 209 4.69 -13.37 8.28
N ASN A 210 3.88 -13.81 9.24
CA ASN A 210 3.34 -15.18 9.27
C ASN A 210 2.02 -15.31 8.46
N THR A 211 1.61 -14.29 7.73
CA THR A 211 0.41 -14.37 6.88
C THR A 211 0.69 -15.23 5.66
N THR A 212 -0.08 -16.29 5.51
CA THR A 212 0.00 -17.22 4.36
C THR A 212 -1.40 -17.53 3.83
N THR A 213 -1.47 -18.06 2.62
CA THR A 213 -2.72 -18.52 2.00
C THR A 213 -2.51 -19.85 1.31
N THR A 214 -3.59 -20.55 1.03
CA THR A 214 -3.58 -21.79 0.21
C THR A 214 -3.06 -21.52 -1.22
N THR A 215 -3.10 -20.28 -1.69
CA THR A 215 -2.57 -19.87 -3.00
C THR A 215 -1.08 -19.49 -2.96
N GLY A 216 -0.40 -19.71 -1.83
CA GLY A 216 1.04 -19.54 -1.71
C GLY A 216 1.51 -18.11 -1.45
N LEU A 217 0.66 -17.21 -0.90
CA LEU A 217 1.09 -15.88 -0.48
C LEU A 217 2.26 -15.98 0.52
N LYS A 218 3.31 -15.23 0.27
CA LYS A 218 4.44 -15.04 1.19
C LYS A 218 4.55 -13.57 1.55
N VAL A 219 4.68 -13.28 2.84
CA VAL A 219 4.76 -11.90 3.34
C VAL A 219 6.01 -11.73 4.18
N ASN A 220 6.75 -10.66 3.90
CA ASN A 220 7.82 -10.17 4.76
C ASN A 220 7.39 -8.84 5.37
N ALA A 221 7.83 -8.56 6.59
CA ALA A 221 7.52 -7.32 7.26
C ALA A 221 8.67 -6.84 8.15
N ALA A 222 8.80 -5.55 8.31
CA ALA A 222 9.75 -4.93 9.24
C ALA A 222 9.16 -3.65 9.84
N ILE A 223 9.61 -3.30 11.05
CA ILE A 223 9.37 -2.00 11.64
C ILE A 223 10.22 -0.96 10.90
N ASP A 224 9.64 0.20 10.68
CA ASP A 224 10.34 1.39 10.19
C ASP A 224 10.21 2.49 11.26
N GLU A 225 11.33 2.82 11.87
CA GLU A 225 11.45 3.85 12.91
C GLU A 225 11.81 5.22 12.33
N GLY A 226 11.79 5.35 11.00
CA GLY A 226 12.04 6.60 10.30
C GLY A 226 11.00 7.66 10.62
N GLU A 227 11.47 8.92 10.63
CA GLU A 227 10.60 10.08 10.79
C GLU A 227 10.13 10.57 9.41
N TYR A 228 8.82 10.70 9.26
CA TYR A 228 8.17 11.08 8.01
C TYR A 228 7.26 12.31 8.23
N PRO A 229 7.84 13.51 8.40
CA PRO A 229 7.10 14.70 8.77
C PRO A 229 6.03 15.05 7.74
N THR A 230 4.93 15.58 8.23
CA THR A 230 3.84 16.10 7.39
C THR A 230 4.11 17.55 6.97
N GLY A 231 3.39 18.04 5.94
CA GLY A 231 3.44 19.45 5.55
C GLY A 231 4.67 19.84 4.70
N ILE A 232 5.47 18.88 4.22
CA ILE A 232 6.59 19.16 3.33
C ILE A 232 6.10 19.83 2.05
N GLN A 233 6.71 20.96 1.72
CA GLN A 233 6.45 21.71 0.49
C GLN A 233 7.51 21.36 -0.56
N VAL A 234 7.04 21.09 -1.78
CA VAL A 234 7.90 20.92 -2.95
C VAL A 234 7.90 22.23 -3.71
N THR A 235 9.07 22.82 -3.94
CA THR A 235 9.20 24.07 -4.69
C THR A 235 8.84 23.87 -6.16
N ASP A 236 8.55 24.95 -6.86
CA ASP A 236 8.27 24.88 -8.30
C ASP A 236 9.49 24.42 -9.09
N GLU A 237 10.70 24.79 -8.67
CA GLU A 237 11.95 24.33 -9.25
C GLU A 237 12.09 22.80 -9.12
N GLN A 238 11.89 22.27 -7.92
CA GLN A 238 11.91 20.81 -7.67
C GLN A 238 10.84 20.10 -8.51
N PHE A 239 9.63 20.66 -8.57
CA PHE A 239 8.55 20.05 -9.34
C PHE A 239 8.82 20.07 -10.85
N ASN A 240 9.39 21.15 -11.37
CA ASN A 240 9.70 21.31 -12.78
C ASN A 240 10.93 20.47 -13.21
N SER A 241 11.77 20.04 -12.28
CA SER A 241 12.91 19.15 -12.57
C SER A 241 12.50 17.67 -12.70
N ILE A 242 11.28 17.30 -12.35
CA ILE A 242 10.80 15.90 -12.45
C ILE A 242 10.75 15.48 -13.93
N GLN A 243 11.40 14.34 -14.22
CA GLN A 243 11.40 13.72 -15.55
C GLN A 243 10.11 12.91 -15.74
N ILE A 244 8.99 13.60 -15.94
CA ILE A 244 7.65 13.02 -16.06
C ILE A 244 7.18 12.97 -17.52
N GLU A 245 6.80 11.78 -17.98
CA GLU A 245 6.11 11.55 -19.24
C GLU A 245 4.66 11.15 -18.97
N LYS A 246 3.73 11.98 -19.36
CA LYS A 246 2.29 11.71 -19.18
C LYS A 246 1.77 10.86 -20.31
N ASP A 247 0.95 9.85 -19.97
CA ASP A 247 0.20 9.09 -20.98
C ASP A 247 -0.83 9.97 -21.70
N SER A 248 -1.13 9.67 -22.94
CA SER A 248 -2.19 10.32 -23.71
C SER A 248 -3.59 10.07 -23.12
N PHE A 249 -3.77 8.91 -22.47
CA PHE A 249 -4.99 8.54 -21.76
C PHE A 249 -4.86 8.85 -20.27
N HIS A 250 -5.56 9.87 -19.79
CA HIS A 250 -5.56 10.31 -18.39
C HIS A 250 -4.15 10.45 -17.80
N GLY A 251 -3.34 11.33 -18.41
CA GLY A 251 -1.96 11.59 -17.97
C GLY A 251 -1.82 12.11 -16.53
N GLU A 252 -2.92 12.49 -15.89
CA GLU A 252 -2.96 12.78 -14.45
C GLU A 252 -2.95 11.51 -13.59
N TRP A 253 -3.43 10.38 -14.12
CA TRP A 253 -3.45 9.07 -13.46
C TRP A 253 -2.38 8.13 -13.99
N ASN A 254 -2.02 8.27 -15.27
CA ASN A 254 -1.10 7.39 -15.98
C ASN A 254 0.10 8.18 -16.45
N TYR A 255 1.27 7.87 -15.92
CA TYR A 255 2.51 8.57 -16.27
C TYR A 255 3.74 7.73 -15.94
N LYS A 256 4.85 8.07 -16.58
CA LYS A 256 6.18 7.55 -16.26
C LYS A 256 7.01 8.60 -15.54
N ILE A 257 7.85 8.15 -14.62
CA ILE A 257 8.95 8.91 -14.05
C ILE A 257 10.24 8.24 -14.49
N LEU A 258 11.07 8.98 -15.20
CA LEU A 258 12.35 8.48 -15.69
C LEU A 258 13.46 8.81 -14.67
N PRO A 259 14.46 7.94 -14.54
CA PRO A 259 15.61 8.26 -13.70
C PRO A 259 16.37 9.45 -14.29
N ASP A 260 16.86 10.34 -13.41
CA ASP A 260 17.74 11.40 -13.86
C ASP A 260 19.00 10.79 -14.47
N GLN A 261 19.36 11.26 -15.66
CA GLN A 261 20.65 10.91 -16.23
C GLN A 261 21.72 11.52 -15.33
N LYS A 262 22.41 10.69 -14.54
CA LYS A 262 23.60 11.15 -13.84
C LYS A 262 24.54 11.68 -14.91
N SER A 263 24.81 12.98 -14.87
CA SER A 263 25.94 13.55 -15.62
C SER A 263 27.18 12.74 -15.23
N LYS A 264 27.70 11.98 -16.18
CA LYS A 264 28.93 11.21 -15.99
C LYS A 264 30.11 12.16 -15.77
#